data_008ef7ef2c415a9020ccfa5a3ed39f5a
#
_entry.id   008ef7ef2c415a9020ccfa5a3ed39f5a
#
_cell.length_a   1.000
_cell.length_b   1.000
_cell.length_c   1.000
_cell.angle_alpha   90.00
_cell.angle_beta   90.00
_cell.angle_gamma   90.00
#
_symmetry.space_group_name_H-M   'P 1'
#
loop_
_entity.id
_entity.type
_entity.pdbx_description
1 polymer ?
#
loop_
_entity_poly.entity_id
_entity_poly.type
_entity_poly.pdbx_seq_one_letter_code
_entity_poly.pdbx_strand_id
1 'polypeptide(L)'
;TQPPVAGFVLRRLYQRCADPEEVEERVEDLVDAIDRWHAWFFENRDPQRDGLVSIIHPWEAGRDNSVDWDQAFERVPTEGISEYTRRDTEHANPEHRPTKEQYDRYLWLVEHFRSLGWDNSKLHDASPFQVVDPGFNAILIRSCFDLAALAEELEMDDVAHRNYAWARQSLESLEDLWSDQHRQYLCLDRTTGQLIESNSVGGLLAVFAPIRHGRAQALAQRIEQISAECRFSIPSHDPADSRFDAKRYWRGPVWLIINYMINDGLEAASLAESSTKIVDDSLQLIGSSGF
;
A
#
# COMPACT_ATOMS: atom_id res chain seq x y z
N THR A 1 5.63 -10.85 1.99
CA THR A 1 4.77 -10.52 0.85
C THR A 1 5.01 -9.09 0.38
N GLN A 2 4.33 -8.61 -0.64
CA GLN A 2 4.45 -7.28 -1.24
C GLN A 2 3.04 -6.76 -1.57
N PRO A 3 2.85 -5.45 -1.79
CA PRO A 3 1.56 -4.91 -2.21
C PRO A 3 1.02 -5.59 -3.47
N PRO A 4 -0.23 -6.05 -3.47
CA PRO A 4 -0.79 -6.94 -4.52
C PRO A 4 -1.25 -6.17 -5.77
N VAL A 5 -0.33 -5.63 -6.55
CA VAL A 5 -0.63 -4.85 -7.78
C VAL A 5 -0.93 -5.71 -9.00
N ALA A 6 -0.79 -7.04 -8.92
CA ALA A 6 -0.71 -7.90 -10.10
C ALA A 6 -1.97 -7.88 -10.97
N GLY A 7 -3.18 -7.87 -10.41
CA GLY A 7 -4.42 -7.80 -11.17
C GLY A 7 -4.54 -6.51 -11.99
N PHE A 8 -4.20 -5.37 -11.39
CA PHE A 8 -4.14 -4.07 -12.09
C PHE A 8 -3.13 -4.11 -13.24
N VAL A 9 -1.91 -4.61 -12.99
CA VAL A 9 -0.85 -4.66 -14.02
C VAL A 9 -1.24 -5.61 -15.15
N LEU A 10 -1.73 -6.81 -14.84
CA LEU A 10 -2.11 -7.80 -15.84
C LEU A 10 -3.21 -7.25 -16.76
N ARG A 11 -4.27 -6.66 -16.21
CA ARG A 11 -5.34 -6.06 -17.00
C ARG A 11 -4.84 -4.95 -17.91
N ARG A 12 -3.97 -4.06 -17.41
CA ARG A 12 -3.36 -2.97 -18.21
C ARG A 12 -2.48 -3.49 -19.35
N LEU A 13 -1.75 -4.59 -19.12
CA LEU A 13 -0.94 -5.23 -20.17
C LEU A 13 -1.83 -5.89 -21.22
N TYR A 14 -2.85 -6.63 -20.80
CA TYR A 14 -3.81 -7.28 -21.71
C TYR A 14 -4.52 -6.27 -22.60
N GLN A 15 -5.03 -5.16 -22.05
CA GLN A 15 -5.69 -4.08 -22.80
C GLN A 15 -4.79 -3.39 -23.83
N ARG A 16 -3.47 -3.51 -23.71
CA ARG A 16 -2.48 -2.96 -24.63
C ARG A 16 -1.85 -4.00 -25.54
N CYS A 17 -2.24 -5.24 -25.40
CA CYS A 17 -1.76 -6.32 -26.25
C CYS A 17 -2.27 -6.13 -27.68
N ALA A 18 -1.38 -6.28 -28.65
CA ALA A 18 -1.74 -6.13 -30.05
C ALA A 18 -2.52 -7.34 -30.59
N ASP A 19 -2.27 -8.52 -30.02
CA ASP A 19 -2.93 -9.77 -30.36
C ASP A 19 -3.31 -10.52 -29.07
N PRO A 20 -4.49 -10.20 -28.47
CA PRO A 20 -4.95 -10.83 -27.24
C PRO A 20 -5.17 -12.34 -27.38
N GLU A 21 -5.63 -12.84 -28.54
CA GLU A 21 -5.91 -14.26 -28.76
C GLU A 21 -4.63 -15.11 -28.67
N GLU A 22 -3.47 -14.58 -29.11
CA GLU A 22 -2.18 -15.30 -29.03
C GLU A 22 -1.71 -15.54 -27.58
N VAL A 23 -2.13 -14.70 -26.64
CA VAL A 23 -1.66 -14.73 -25.24
C VAL A 23 -2.71 -15.22 -24.24
N GLU A 24 -3.94 -15.52 -24.69
CA GLU A 24 -5.10 -15.78 -23.84
C GLU A 24 -4.85 -16.92 -22.84
N GLU A 25 -4.41 -18.10 -23.27
CA GLU A 25 -4.10 -19.23 -22.37
C GLU A 25 -3.10 -18.85 -21.26
N ARG A 26 -2.08 -18.04 -21.61
CA ARG A 26 -1.07 -17.57 -20.64
C ARG A 26 -1.65 -16.54 -19.68
N VAL A 27 -2.61 -15.74 -20.13
CA VAL A 27 -3.30 -14.75 -19.30
C VAL A 27 -4.24 -15.44 -18.34
N GLU A 28 -4.97 -16.47 -18.76
CA GLU A 28 -5.80 -17.32 -17.89
C GLU A 28 -4.98 -17.95 -16.76
N ASP A 29 -3.81 -18.54 -17.07
CA ASP A 29 -2.89 -19.09 -16.06
C ASP A 29 -2.47 -18.02 -15.03
N LEU A 30 -2.21 -16.78 -15.47
CA LEU A 30 -1.85 -15.67 -14.60
C LEU A 30 -3.04 -15.19 -13.77
N VAL A 31 -4.24 -15.15 -14.35
CA VAL A 31 -5.49 -14.81 -13.63
C VAL A 31 -5.69 -15.78 -12.47
N ASP A 32 -5.58 -17.09 -12.73
CA ASP A 32 -5.67 -18.11 -11.69
C ASP A 32 -4.60 -17.98 -10.61
N ALA A 33 -3.37 -17.66 -10.98
CA ALA A 33 -2.29 -17.48 -10.03
C ALA A 33 -2.52 -16.24 -9.14
N ILE A 34 -2.99 -15.14 -9.71
CA ILE A 34 -3.29 -13.91 -8.97
C ILE A 34 -4.52 -14.11 -8.07
N ASP A 35 -5.56 -14.80 -8.54
CA ASP A 35 -6.73 -15.14 -7.73
C ASP A 35 -6.35 -15.94 -6.49
N ARG A 36 -5.50 -16.98 -6.63
CA ARG A 36 -4.96 -17.73 -5.48
C ARG A 36 -4.15 -16.82 -4.53
N TRP A 37 -3.44 -15.83 -5.06
CA TRP A 37 -2.70 -14.88 -4.22
C TRP A 37 -3.64 -13.91 -3.49
N HIS A 38 -4.71 -13.43 -4.14
CA HIS A 38 -5.73 -12.62 -3.49
C HIS A 38 -6.44 -13.44 -2.39
N ALA A 39 -6.85 -14.67 -2.67
CA ALA A 39 -7.44 -15.57 -1.68
C ALA A 39 -6.54 -15.74 -0.45
N TRP A 40 -5.22 -15.89 -0.65
CA TRP A 40 -4.26 -16.03 0.42
C TRP A 40 -4.27 -14.82 1.39
N PHE A 41 -4.46 -13.58 0.89
CA PHE A 41 -4.56 -12.41 1.76
C PHE A 41 -5.79 -12.47 2.65
N PHE A 42 -6.95 -12.75 2.09
CA PHE A 42 -8.21 -12.83 2.86
C PHE A 42 -8.22 -14.01 3.84
N GLU A 43 -7.58 -15.13 3.48
CA GLU A 43 -7.47 -16.29 4.36
C GLU A 43 -6.48 -16.11 5.51
N ASN A 44 -5.37 -15.40 5.30
CA ASN A 44 -4.24 -15.36 6.24
C ASN A 44 -3.99 -13.99 6.87
N ARG A 45 -4.62 -12.92 6.38
CA ARG A 45 -4.40 -11.54 6.83
C ARG A 45 -5.69 -10.80 7.23
N ASP A 46 -6.86 -11.46 7.10
CA ASP A 46 -8.17 -10.96 7.52
C ASP A 46 -8.87 -11.96 8.46
N PRO A 47 -8.37 -12.18 9.69
CA PRO A 47 -8.98 -13.13 10.61
C PRO A 47 -10.36 -12.69 11.11
N GLN A 48 -10.66 -11.39 11.09
CA GLN A 48 -11.97 -10.85 11.43
C GLN A 48 -12.99 -11.04 10.32
N ARG A 49 -12.55 -11.35 9.10
CA ARG A 49 -13.40 -11.47 7.90
C ARG A 49 -14.23 -10.23 7.62
N ASP A 50 -13.67 -9.06 7.95
CA ASP A 50 -14.28 -7.76 7.66
C ASP A 50 -13.87 -7.19 6.29
N GLY A 51 -13.02 -7.90 5.55
CA GLY A 51 -12.53 -7.52 4.24
C GLY A 51 -11.30 -6.61 4.27
N LEU A 52 -10.77 -6.26 5.46
CA LEU A 52 -9.56 -5.47 5.61
C LEU A 52 -8.37 -6.35 6.00
N VAL A 53 -7.42 -6.46 5.12
CA VAL A 53 -6.21 -7.26 5.37
C VAL A 53 -5.18 -6.46 6.18
N SER A 54 -4.54 -7.13 7.14
CA SER A 54 -3.47 -6.56 7.94
C SER A 54 -2.10 -6.92 7.39
N ILE A 55 -1.16 -5.98 7.47
CA ILE A 55 0.26 -6.30 7.37
C ILE A 55 0.77 -6.70 8.76
N ILE A 56 1.67 -7.67 8.80
CA ILE A 56 2.29 -8.16 10.05
C ILE A 56 3.78 -7.88 10.11
N HIS A 57 4.30 -7.23 9.09
CA HIS A 57 5.67 -6.73 9.00
C HIS A 57 5.67 -5.45 8.15
N PRO A 58 6.36 -4.37 8.54
CA PRO A 58 6.43 -3.12 7.75
C PRO A 58 6.88 -3.31 6.30
N TRP A 59 7.75 -4.30 6.02
CA TRP A 59 8.21 -4.59 4.66
C TRP A 59 7.11 -5.11 3.73
N GLU A 60 5.99 -5.62 4.26
CA GLU A 60 4.87 -6.07 3.43
C GLU A 60 4.20 -4.91 2.69
N ALA A 61 4.18 -3.72 3.29
CA ALA A 61 3.62 -2.51 2.66
C ALA A 61 4.55 -1.86 1.63
N GLY A 62 5.85 -2.23 1.61
CA GLY A 62 6.86 -1.53 0.80
C GLY A 62 7.20 -0.13 1.28
N ARG A 63 6.67 0.32 2.43
CA ARG A 63 6.88 1.63 3.06
C ARG A 63 7.58 1.50 4.41
N ASP A 64 8.77 0.90 4.41
CA ASP A 64 9.47 0.29 5.55
C ASP A 64 9.47 1.12 6.84
N ASN A 65 9.84 2.40 6.78
CA ASN A 65 9.93 3.27 7.97
C ASN A 65 8.90 4.39 7.98
N SER A 66 7.74 4.19 7.36
CA SER A 66 6.64 5.15 7.44
C SER A 66 6.29 5.46 8.89
N VAL A 67 5.89 6.69 9.14
CA VAL A 67 5.37 7.15 10.45
C VAL A 67 4.16 6.34 10.90
N ASP A 68 3.41 5.78 9.96
CA ASP A 68 2.24 4.93 10.22
C ASP A 68 2.55 3.73 11.14
N TRP A 69 3.81 3.30 11.17
CA TRP A 69 4.22 2.11 11.92
C TRP A 69 4.68 2.41 13.34
N ASP A 70 5.10 3.65 13.65
CA ASP A 70 5.84 3.97 14.88
C ASP A 70 5.14 3.43 16.13
N GLN A 71 3.87 3.75 16.35
CA GLN A 71 3.13 3.33 17.54
C GLN A 71 2.97 1.80 17.65
N ALA A 72 2.57 1.14 16.55
CA ALA A 72 2.41 -0.31 16.54
C ALA A 72 3.76 -1.03 16.67
N PHE A 73 4.81 -0.43 16.11
CA PHE A 73 6.15 -1.00 16.05
C PHE A 73 6.89 -0.94 17.39
N GLU A 74 6.54 -0.02 18.30
CA GLU A 74 7.08 0.05 19.65
C GLU A 74 6.86 -1.25 20.47
N ARG A 75 5.83 -2.02 20.15
CA ARG A 75 5.55 -3.31 20.80
C ARG A 75 6.47 -4.45 20.34
N VAL A 76 7.16 -4.28 19.22
CA VAL A 76 8.08 -5.30 18.71
C VAL A 76 9.39 -5.21 19.49
N PRO A 77 9.88 -6.31 20.10
CA PRO A 77 11.13 -6.30 20.84
C PRO A 77 12.35 -5.97 19.95
N THR A 78 13.41 -5.52 20.59
CA THR A 78 14.72 -5.24 19.95
C THR A 78 15.82 -6.17 20.44
N GLU A 79 15.51 -7.08 21.37
CA GLU A 79 16.47 -8.01 22.00
C GLU A 79 16.27 -9.44 21.49
N GLY A 80 17.29 -10.24 21.60
CA GLY A 80 17.24 -11.67 21.24
C GLY A 80 17.37 -11.93 19.74
N ILE A 81 17.85 -10.96 18.96
CA ILE A 81 18.16 -11.11 17.53
C ILE A 81 19.61 -11.55 17.32
N SER A 82 19.83 -12.31 16.26
CA SER A 82 21.20 -12.71 15.85
C SER A 82 22.05 -11.51 15.41
N GLU A 83 23.36 -11.62 15.51
CA GLU A 83 24.27 -10.61 14.96
C GLU A 83 24.06 -10.48 13.44
N TYR A 84 24.02 -9.24 12.95
CA TYR A 84 23.83 -8.96 11.53
C TYR A 84 24.62 -7.73 11.07
N THR A 85 24.85 -7.64 9.75
CA THR A 85 25.44 -6.48 9.10
C THR A 85 24.41 -5.81 8.20
N ARG A 86 24.26 -4.51 8.33
CA ARG A 86 23.35 -3.71 7.52
C ARG A 86 23.97 -3.42 6.15
N ARG A 87 23.36 -3.96 5.09
CA ARG A 87 23.79 -3.71 3.71
C ARG A 87 23.15 -2.46 3.11
N ASP A 88 21.99 -2.06 3.62
CA ASP A 88 21.25 -0.88 3.14
C ASP A 88 21.97 0.45 3.41
N THR A 89 22.97 0.45 4.30
CA THR A 89 23.81 1.61 4.61
C THR A 89 25.14 1.63 3.88
N GLU A 90 25.46 0.62 3.08
CA GLU A 90 26.71 0.56 2.30
C GLU A 90 26.70 1.53 1.12
N HIS A 91 25.51 1.78 0.54
CA HIS A 91 25.33 2.59 -0.67
C HIS A 91 24.44 3.83 -0.47
N ALA A 92 23.98 4.08 0.75
CA ALA A 92 23.14 5.21 1.10
C ALA A 92 23.58 5.82 2.44
N ASN A 93 23.35 7.14 2.60
CA ASN A 93 23.62 7.78 3.89
C ASN A 93 22.78 7.11 4.99
N PRO A 94 23.40 6.57 6.07
CA PRO A 94 22.70 5.91 7.16
C PRO A 94 21.59 6.75 7.80
N GLU A 95 21.76 8.09 7.84
CA GLU A 95 20.75 9.02 8.39
C GLU A 95 19.45 9.06 7.56
N HIS A 96 19.53 8.72 6.28
CA HIS A 96 18.38 8.67 5.39
C HIS A 96 17.62 7.32 5.44
N ARG A 97 18.17 6.34 6.14
CA ARG A 97 17.64 4.98 6.25
C ARG A 97 16.91 4.76 7.59
N PRO A 98 16.20 3.65 7.77
CA PRO A 98 15.64 3.28 9.07
C PRO A 98 16.71 3.30 10.17
N THR A 99 16.35 3.64 11.40
CA THR A 99 17.28 3.60 12.54
C THR A 99 17.75 2.17 12.83
N LYS A 100 18.82 2.03 13.62
CA LYS A 100 19.24 0.69 14.09
C LYS A 100 18.12 -0.01 14.85
N GLU A 101 17.44 0.71 15.74
CA GLU A 101 16.33 0.18 16.53
C GLU A 101 15.16 -0.30 15.65
N GLN A 102 14.77 0.46 14.62
CA GLN A 102 13.77 0.02 13.65
C GLN A 102 14.22 -1.25 12.94
N TYR A 103 15.51 -1.33 12.58
CA TYR A 103 16.05 -2.49 11.88
C TYR A 103 16.11 -3.73 12.79
N ASP A 104 16.45 -3.56 14.07
CA ASP A 104 16.40 -4.63 15.07
C ASP A 104 14.98 -5.21 15.18
N ARG A 105 13.95 -4.36 15.21
CA ARG A 105 12.54 -4.79 15.23
C ARG A 105 12.13 -5.54 13.96
N TYR A 106 12.60 -5.12 12.76
CA TYR A 106 12.34 -5.86 11.52
C TYR A 106 12.91 -7.28 11.61
N LEU A 107 14.15 -7.40 12.05
CA LEU A 107 14.81 -8.70 12.14
C LEU A 107 14.21 -9.57 13.25
N TRP A 108 13.78 -8.96 14.34
CA TRP A 108 13.07 -9.70 15.39
C TRP A 108 11.79 -10.37 14.84
N LEU A 109 10.97 -9.64 14.08
CA LEU A 109 9.79 -10.21 13.43
C LEU A 109 10.16 -11.35 12.47
N VAL A 110 11.21 -11.19 11.66
CA VAL A 110 11.68 -12.24 10.74
C VAL A 110 12.10 -13.50 11.51
N GLU A 111 12.88 -13.36 12.60
CA GLU A 111 13.31 -14.50 13.41
C GLU A 111 12.16 -15.14 14.18
N HIS A 112 11.24 -14.33 14.67
CA HIS A 112 10.02 -14.81 15.30
C HIS A 112 9.17 -15.67 14.33
N PHE A 113 8.92 -15.18 13.12
CA PHE A 113 8.20 -15.93 12.10
C PHE A 113 8.94 -17.20 11.66
N ARG A 114 10.27 -17.16 11.60
CA ARG A 114 11.10 -18.35 11.37
C ARG A 114 10.93 -19.39 12.47
N SER A 115 10.88 -18.97 13.72
CA SER A 115 10.69 -19.87 14.88
C SER A 115 9.34 -20.60 14.85
N LEU A 116 8.33 -19.98 14.19
CA LEU A 116 7.01 -20.56 13.94
C LEU A 116 6.94 -21.40 12.65
N GLY A 117 8.09 -21.62 11.98
CA GLY A 117 8.17 -22.39 10.74
C GLY A 117 7.50 -21.72 9.54
N TRP A 118 7.28 -20.41 9.56
CA TRP A 118 6.53 -19.66 8.53
C TRP A 118 5.10 -20.16 8.31
N ASP A 119 4.50 -20.77 9.34
CA ASP A 119 3.13 -21.29 9.31
C ASP A 119 2.12 -20.14 9.27
N ASN A 120 1.56 -19.87 8.08
CA ASN A 120 0.62 -18.77 7.85
C ASN A 120 -0.58 -18.76 8.81
N SER A 121 -1.03 -19.95 9.26
CA SER A 121 -2.15 -20.06 10.22
C SER A 121 -1.83 -19.49 11.60
N LYS A 122 -0.56 -19.24 11.91
CA LYS A 122 -0.08 -18.75 13.21
C LYS A 122 0.51 -17.35 13.16
N LEU A 123 1.04 -16.93 11.99
CA LEU A 123 1.85 -15.71 11.89
C LEU A 123 1.08 -14.46 12.28
N HIS A 124 -0.18 -14.34 11.86
CA HIS A 124 -0.98 -13.17 12.17
C HIS A 124 -1.18 -13.01 13.68
N ASP A 125 -1.70 -14.04 14.34
CA ASP A 125 -2.01 -13.99 15.77
C ASP A 125 -0.77 -13.87 16.66
N ALA A 126 0.37 -14.41 16.20
CA ALA A 126 1.63 -14.35 16.94
C ALA A 126 2.38 -13.03 16.75
N SER A 127 2.06 -12.23 15.73
CA SER A 127 2.76 -10.98 15.49
C SER A 127 2.35 -9.89 16.48
N PRO A 128 3.29 -9.22 17.17
CA PRO A 128 3.00 -8.03 17.95
C PRO A 128 2.71 -6.79 17.10
N PHE A 129 2.95 -6.87 15.79
CA PHE A 129 2.68 -5.83 14.81
C PHE A 129 1.60 -6.30 13.84
N GLN A 130 0.42 -5.69 13.93
CA GLN A 130 -0.75 -6.01 13.10
C GLN A 130 -1.43 -4.69 12.72
N VAL A 131 -1.21 -4.24 11.49
CA VAL A 131 -1.72 -2.94 11.03
C VAL A 131 -2.50 -3.08 9.74
N VAL A 132 -3.71 -2.55 9.70
CA VAL A 132 -4.46 -2.35 8.47
C VAL A 132 -4.00 -1.05 7.83
N ASP A 133 -3.34 -1.16 6.70
CA ASP A 133 -2.86 -0.01 5.91
C ASP A 133 -3.88 0.33 4.83
N PRO A 134 -4.48 1.54 4.81
CA PRO A 134 -5.45 1.92 3.79
C PRO A 134 -4.87 1.91 2.38
N GLY A 135 -3.60 2.29 2.20
CA GLY A 135 -2.95 2.25 0.90
C GLY A 135 -2.73 0.82 0.38
N PHE A 136 -2.31 -0.09 1.26
CA PHE A 136 -2.18 -1.52 0.92
C PHE A 136 -3.53 -2.13 0.53
N ASN A 137 -4.56 -1.87 1.33
CA ASN A 137 -5.92 -2.35 1.06
C ASN A 137 -6.48 -1.74 -0.23
N ALA A 138 -6.22 -0.46 -0.52
CA ALA A 138 -6.62 0.16 -1.78
C ALA A 138 -5.98 -0.52 -3.01
N ILE A 139 -4.71 -0.91 -2.91
CA ILE A 139 -4.03 -1.67 -3.96
C ILE A 139 -4.69 -3.05 -4.15
N LEU A 140 -5.01 -3.77 -3.07
CA LEU A 140 -5.70 -5.06 -3.14
C LEU A 140 -7.10 -4.92 -3.74
N ILE A 141 -7.88 -3.95 -3.28
CA ILE A 141 -9.22 -3.65 -3.80
C ILE A 141 -9.17 -3.38 -5.30
N ARG A 142 -8.24 -2.51 -5.74
CA ARG A 142 -8.06 -2.20 -7.16
C ARG A 142 -7.65 -3.44 -7.95
N SER A 143 -6.70 -4.21 -7.44
CA SER A 143 -6.25 -5.46 -8.06
C SER A 143 -7.38 -6.48 -8.22
N CYS A 144 -8.23 -6.64 -7.19
CA CYS A 144 -9.39 -7.52 -7.26
C CYS A 144 -10.43 -7.04 -8.30
N PHE A 145 -10.75 -5.75 -8.36
CA PHE A 145 -11.66 -5.21 -9.38
C PHE A 145 -11.11 -5.40 -10.80
N ASP A 146 -9.83 -5.11 -11.01
CA ASP A 146 -9.22 -5.24 -12.33
C ASP A 146 -9.07 -6.70 -12.75
N LEU A 147 -8.74 -7.62 -11.81
CA LEU A 147 -8.70 -9.05 -12.07
C LEU A 147 -10.09 -9.60 -12.39
N ALA A 148 -11.11 -9.20 -11.63
CA ALA A 148 -12.48 -9.63 -11.87
C ALA A 148 -12.98 -9.20 -13.25
N ALA A 149 -12.72 -7.96 -13.65
CA ALA A 149 -13.12 -7.47 -14.97
C ALA A 149 -12.36 -8.18 -16.10
N LEU A 150 -11.08 -8.51 -15.91
CA LEU A 150 -10.34 -9.32 -16.89
C LEU A 150 -10.87 -10.76 -16.95
N ALA A 151 -11.19 -11.36 -15.79
CA ALA A 151 -11.77 -12.70 -15.73
C ALA A 151 -13.14 -12.77 -16.41
N GLU A 152 -13.99 -11.74 -16.32
CA GLU A 152 -15.23 -11.64 -17.10
C GLU A 152 -14.97 -11.61 -18.61
N GLU A 153 -13.96 -10.85 -19.08
CA GLU A 153 -13.57 -10.79 -20.49
C GLU A 153 -13.09 -12.16 -21.02
N LEU A 154 -12.53 -13.02 -20.13
CA LEU A 154 -12.02 -14.38 -20.42
C LEU A 154 -13.02 -15.49 -20.06
N GLU A 155 -14.28 -15.17 -19.76
CA GLU A 155 -15.33 -16.14 -19.39
C GLU A 155 -15.00 -17.00 -18.14
N MET A 156 -14.11 -16.48 -17.24
CA MET A 156 -13.72 -17.11 -15.96
C MET A 156 -14.65 -16.66 -14.81
N ASP A 157 -15.94 -16.95 -14.91
CA ASP A 157 -17.02 -16.41 -14.07
C ASP A 157 -16.78 -16.61 -12.56
N ASP A 158 -16.28 -17.78 -12.12
CA ASP A 158 -16.04 -18.09 -10.71
C ASP A 158 -14.94 -17.18 -10.12
N VAL A 159 -13.91 -16.88 -10.88
CA VAL A 159 -12.82 -15.95 -10.49
C VAL A 159 -13.37 -14.53 -10.42
N ALA A 160 -14.13 -14.12 -11.43
CA ALA A 160 -14.73 -12.79 -11.50
C ALA A 160 -15.65 -12.54 -10.29
N HIS A 161 -16.60 -13.42 -10.02
CA HIS A 161 -17.53 -13.32 -8.91
C HIS A 161 -16.83 -13.23 -7.55
N ARG A 162 -15.83 -14.07 -7.32
CA ARG A 162 -15.07 -14.09 -6.06
C ARG A 162 -14.30 -12.80 -5.82
N ASN A 163 -13.56 -12.33 -6.83
CA ASN A 163 -12.78 -11.10 -6.71
C ASN A 163 -13.67 -9.85 -6.58
N TYR A 164 -14.80 -9.77 -7.28
CA TYR A 164 -15.78 -8.70 -7.05
C TYR A 164 -16.36 -8.73 -5.63
N ALA A 165 -16.63 -9.90 -5.07
CA ALA A 165 -17.16 -10.01 -3.71
C ALA A 165 -16.14 -9.48 -2.68
N TRP A 166 -14.88 -9.90 -2.76
CA TRP A 166 -13.80 -9.38 -1.92
C TRP A 166 -13.62 -7.87 -2.07
N ALA A 167 -13.51 -7.39 -3.30
CA ALA A 167 -13.31 -5.96 -3.57
C ALA A 167 -14.43 -5.10 -2.99
N ARG A 168 -15.70 -5.51 -3.13
CA ARG A 168 -16.85 -4.76 -2.59
C ARG A 168 -16.86 -4.76 -1.07
N GLN A 169 -16.65 -5.91 -0.43
CA GLN A 169 -16.58 -5.99 1.03
C GLN A 169 -15.45 -5.10 1.57
N SER A 170 -14.24 -5.22 1.01
CA SER A 170 -13.09 -4.41 1.43
C SER A 170 -13.33 -2.91 1.22
N LEU A 171 -13.98 -2.52 0.12
CA LEU A 171 -14.29 -1.13 -0.18
C LEU A 171 -15.31 -0.54 0.83
N GLU A 172 -16.29 -1.32 1.25
CA GLU A 172 -17.23 -0.90 2.30
C GLU A 172 -16.52 -0.70 3.63
N SER A 173 -15.71 -1.66 4.05
CA SER A 173 -14.98 -1.61 5.33
C SER A 173 -13.85 -0.57 5.32
N LEU A 174 -13.31 -0.20 4.16
CA LEU A 174 -12.32 0.85 4.04
C LEU A 174 -12.82 2.20 4.60
N GLU A 175 -14.13 2.46 4.52
CA GLU A 175 -14.74 3.69 5.05
C GLU A 175 -14.55 3.85 6.56
N ASP A 176 -14.38 2.76 7.32
CA ASP A 176 -14.15 2.79 8.77
C ASP A 176 -12.77 3.36 9.12
N LEU A 177 -11.86 3.43 8.15
CA LEU A 177 -10.52 4.02 8.30
C LEU A 177 -10.49 5.53 8.03
N TRP A 178 -11.62 6.14 7.64
CA TRP A 178 -11.67 7.56 7.34
C TRP A 178 -11.62 8.42 8.60
N SER A 179 -10.77 9.45 8.58
CA SER A 179 -10.71 10.49 9.61
C SER A 179 -11.19 11.84 9.05
N ASP A 180 -12.29 12.35 9.58
CA ASP A 180 -12.76 13.70 9.23
C ASP A 180 -11.80 14.79 9.71
N GLN A 181 -11.11 14.57 10.82
CA GLN A 181 -10.10 15.47 11.38
C GLN A 181 -8.89 15.60 10.45
N HIS A 182 -8.36 14.47 9.95
CA HIS A 182 -7.20 14.44 9.07
C HIS A 182 -7.56 14.59 7.58
N ARG A 183 -8.85 14.46 7.25
CA ARG A 183 -9.39 14.47 5.87
C ARG A 183 -8.69 13.46 4.95
N GLN A 184 -8.34 12.31 5.52
CA GLN A 184 -7.73 11.17 4.83
C GLN A 184 -8.03 9.88 5.57
N TYR A 185 -7.70 8.75 4.95
CA TYR A 185 -7.74 7.46 5.62
C TYR A 185 -6.51 7.29 6.52
N LEU A 186 -6.71 6.61 7.66
CA LEU A 186 -5.65 6.31 8.62
C LEU A 186 -5.47 4.80 8.76
N CYS A 187 -4.26 4.39 9.14
CA CYS A 187 -4.02 3.00 9.50
C CYS A 187 -4.79 2.62 10.77
N LEU A 188 -5.24 1.37 10.85
CA LEU A 188 -5.84 0.80 12.05
C LEU A 188 -4.86 -0.18 12.70
N ASP A 189 -4.53 0.06 13.94
CA ASP A 189 -3.81 -0.91 14.78
C ASP A 189 -4.78 -2.00 15.27
N ARG A 190 -4.70 -3.19 14.72
CA ARG A 190 -5.58 -4.32 15.10
C ARG A 190 -5.42 -4.75 16.56
N THR A 191 -4.24 -4.54 17.15
CA THR A 191 -3.98 -4.92 18.55
C THR A 191 -4.73 -4.02 19.53
N THR A 192 -4.83 -2.73 19.23
CA THR A 192 -5.50 -1.74 20.10
C THR A 192 -6.92 -1.41 19.64
N GLY A 193 -7.26 -1.69 18.39
CA GLY A 193 -8.52 -1.29 17.76
C GLY A 193 -8.60 0.22 17.50
N GLN A 194 -7.49 0.95 17.49
CA GLN A 194 -7.46 2.40 17.32
C GLN A 194 -6.84 2.82 15.99
N LEU A 195 -7.36 3.89 15.42
CA LEU A 195 -6.73 4.54 14.27
C LEU A 195 -5.41 5.20 14.69
N ILE A 196 -4.39 5.01 13.87
CA ILE A 196 -3.05 5.59 14.07
C ILE A 196 -3.01 6.98 13.44
N GLU A 197 -2.86 8.00 14.26
CA GLU A 197 -2.78 9.38 13.79
C GLU A 197 -1.47 9.63 13.03
N SER A 198 -1.58 9.72 11.73
CA SER A 198 -0.46 9.95 10.81
C SER A 198 -0.95 10.73 9.58
N ASN A 199 -0.05 11.53 9.00
CA ASN A 199 -0.29 12.29 7.79
C ASN A 199 0.59 11.75 6.64
N SER A 200 0.65 10.43 6.51
CA SER A 200 1.44 9.78 5.47
C SER A 200 0.70 9.70 4.14
N VAL A 201 1.48 9.48 3.08
CA VAL A 201 0.95 9.22 1.73
C VAL A 201 0.10 7.95 1.65
N GLY A 202 0.21 7.02 2.62
CA GLY A 202 -0.58 5.80 2.67
C GLY A 202 -2.08 6.07 2.75
N GLY A 203 -2.50 7.07 3.52
CA GLY A 203 -3.90 7.50 3.60
C GLY A 203 -4.41 8.14 2.30
N LEU A 204 -3.54 8.87 1.59
CA LEU A 204 -3.86 9.48 0.28
C LEU A 204 -3.95 8.43 -0.83
N LEU A 205 -3.14 7.38 -0.76
CA LEU A 205 -3.11 6.28 -1.73
C LEU A 205 -4.45 5.51 -1.78
N ALA A 206 -5.31 5.67 -0.78
CA ALA A 206 -6.67 5.11 -0.80
C ALA A 206 -7.48 5.52 -2.05
N VAL A 207 -7.16 6.65 -2.70
CA VAL A 207 -7.81 7.09 -3.96
C VAL A 207 -7.56 6.13 -5.12
N PHE A 208 -6.56 5.26 -5.04
CA PHE A 208 -6.30 4.23 -6.06
C PHE A 208 -7.43 3.19 -6.15
N ALA A 209 -8.15 2.92 -5.04
CA ALA A 209 -9.40 2.18 -5.06
C ALA A 209 -10.57 3.08 -5.53
N PRO A 210 -11.66 2.51 -6.07
CA PRO A 210 -12.85 3.27 -6.50
C PRO A 210 -13.69 3.71 -5.30
N ILE A 211 -13.11 4.51 -4.41
CA ILE A 211 -13.75 5.06 -3.22
C ILE A 211 -14.88 6.03 -3.58
N ARG A 212 -15.72 6.39 -2.60
CA ARG A 212 -16.82 7.36 -2.80
C ARG A 212 -16.27 8.68 -3.33
N HIS A 213 -16.94 9.25 -4.33
CA HIS A 213 -16.52 10.49 -4.99
C HIS A 213 -16.24 11.63 -4.00
N GLY A 214 -17.07 11.82 -2.98
CA GLY A 214 -16.85 12.85 -1.94
C GLY A 214 -15.55 12.63 -1.13
N ARG A 215 -15.14 11.36 -0.90
CA ARG A 215 -13.86 11.03 -0.28
C ARG A 215 -12.70 11.33 -1.22
N ALA A 216 -12.84 10.96 -2.51
CA ALA A 216 -11.84 11.27 -3.52
C ALA A 216 -11.63 12.80 -3.66
N GLN A 217 -12.70 13.59 -3.66
CA GLN A 217 -12.60 15.07 -3.66
C GLN A 217 -11.90 15.60 -2.41
N ALA A 218 -12.19 15.05 -1.22
CA ALA A 218 -11.53 15.46 0.01
C ALA A 218 -10.04 15.13 -0.01
N LEU A 219 -9.65 13.96 -0.55
CA LEU A 219 -8.24 13.59 -0.74
C LEU A 219 -7.55 14.50 -1.76
N ALA A 220 -8.20 14.83 -2.88
CA ALA A 220 -7.67 15.76 -3.88
C ALA A 220 -7.34 17.12 -3.25
N GLN A 221 -8.27 17.69 -2.48
CA GLN A 221 -8.05 18.94 -1.76
C GLN A 221 -6.91 18.83 -0.72
N ARG A 222 -6.79 17.68 -0.04
CA ARG A 222 -5.69 17.44 0.90
C ARG A 222 -4.34 17.37 0.18
N ILE A 223 -4.28 16.70 -0.98
CA ILE A 223 -3.10 16.64 -1.85
C ILE A 223 -2.69 18.04 -2.31
N GLU A 224 -3.63 18.89 -2.71
CA GLU A 224 -3.36 20.28 -3.09
C GLU A 224 -2.74 21.07 -1.94
N GLN A 225 -3.28 20.94 -0.71
CA GLN A 225 -2.74 21.58 0.48
C GLN A 225 -1.29 21.16 0.76
N ILE A 226 -1.01 19.85 0.75
CA ILE A 226 0.34 19.31 0.95
C ILE A 226 1.28 19.77 -0.16
N SER A 227 0.81 19.77 -1.41
CA SER A 227 1.58 20.19 -2.57
C SER A 227 1.96 21.68 -2.58
N ALA A 228 1.21 22.51 -1.87
CA ALA A 228 1.53 23.93 -1.72
C ALA A 228 2.75 24.17 -0.80
N GLU A 229 3.05 23.22 0.09
CA GLU A 229 4.13 23.30 1.08
C GLU A 229 5.45 22.66 0.61
N CYS A 230 5.47 22.07 -0.60
CA CYS A 230 6.65 21.39 -1.11
C CYS A 230 6.95 21.75 -2.58
N ARG A 231 8.23 21.56 -2.95
CA ARG A 231 8.69 21.84 -4.32
C ARG A 231 8.11 20.84 -5.34
N PHE A 232 7.99 19.57 -4.94
CA PHE A 232 7.48 18.48 -5.76
C PHE A 232 6.43 17.69 -4.99
N SER A 233 5.30 17.42 -5.63
CA SER A 233 4.23 16.56 -5.12
C SER A 233 4.56 15.09 -5.41
N ILE A 234 4.11 14.13 -4.61
CA ILE A 234 3.58 14.16 -3.26
C ILE A 234 4.65 13.58 -2.36
N PRO A 235 5.04 14.27 -1.27
CA PRO A 235 6.00 13.69 -0.33
C PRO A 235 5.38 12.50 0.40
N SER A 236 6.22 11.56 0.85
CA SER A 236 5.75 10.37 1.57
C SER A 236 5.16 10.67 2.96
N HIS A 237 5.35 11.88 3.46
CA HIS A 237 4.74 12.40 4.69
C HIS A 237 4.48 13.89 4.56
N ASP A 238 3.46 14.41 5.27
CA ASP A 238 3.07 15.82 5.25
C ASP A 238 4.19 16.72 5.79
N PRO A 239 4.66 17.74 5.04
CA PRO A 239 5.67 18.68 5.52
C PRO A 239 5.29 19.46 6.77
N ALA A 240 4.01 19.65 7.05
CA ALA A 240 3.53 20.32 8.25
C ALA A 240 3.61 19.45 9.52
N ASP A 241 3.80 18.15 9.39
CA ASP A 241 3.97 17.25 10.54
C ASP A 241 5.40 17.28 11.06
N SER A 242 5.57 17.36 12.38
CA SER A 242 6.89 17.43 13.05
C SER A 242 7.78 16.21 12.80
N ARG A 243 7.21 15.09 12.35
CA ARG A 243 7.91 13.85 12.01
C ARG A 243 8.41 13.81 10.55
N PHE A 244 8.13 14.87 9.78
CA PHE A 244 8.62 14.99 8.40
C PHE A 244 10.14 15.14 8.36
N ASP A 245 10.77 14.41 7.47
CA ASP A 245 12.20 14.52 7.14
C ASP A 245 12.38 14.34 5.62
N ALA A 246 12.69 15.43 4.94
CA ALA A 246 12.77 15.51 3.48
C ALA A 246 13.73 14.50 2.81
N LYS A 247 14.66 13.91 3.59
CA LYS A 247 15.65 12.94 3.07
C LYS A 247 15.47 11.53 3.61
N ARG A 248 14.59 11.32 4.57
CA ARG A 248 14.50 10.06 5.28
C ARG A 248 13.46 9.13 4.68
N TYR A 249 13.90 8.28 3.78
CA TYR A 249 13.24 7.13 3.15
C TYR A 249 11.73 7.31 2.93
N TRP A 250 10.84 6.87 3.85
CA TRP A 250 9.38 7.01 3.77
C TRP A 250 8.80 8.08 4.71
N ARG A 251 9.61 9.10 5.09
CA ARG A 251 9.20 10.21 5.97
C ARG A 251 9.24 11.58 5.30
N GLY A 252 9.49 11.63 3.99
CA GLY A 252 9.57 12.89 3.24
C GLY A 252 9.75 12.72 1.74
N PRO A 253 10.68 11.90 1.23
CA PRO A 253 10.94 11.78 -0.20
C PRO A 253 9.72 11.45 -1.02
N VAL A 254 9.69 11.95 -2.26
CA VAL A 254 8.67 11.63 -3.27
C VAL A 254 8.97 10.26 -3.88
N TRP A 255 7.93 9.45 -4.04
CA TRP A 255 8.00 8.13 -4.66
C TRP A 255 7.13 8.08 -5.92
N LEU A 256 7.76 8.04 -7.08
CA LEU A 256 7.08 8.15 -8.37
C LEU A 256 6.03 7.06 -8.60
N ILE A 257 6.25 5.85 -8.09
CA ILE A 257 5.27 4.76 -8.18
C ILE A 257 3.99 5.07 -7.39
N ILE A 258 4.11 5.73 -6.24
CA ILE A 258 2.97 6.17 -5.45
C ILE A 258 2.23 7.30 -6.15
N ASN A 259 2.98 8.28 -6.68
CA ASN A 259 2.40 9.35 -7.50
C ASN A 259 1.63 8.81 -8.69
N TYR A 260 2.17 7.80 -9.38
CA TYR A 260 1.49 7.14 -10.49
C TYR A 260 0.14 6.52 -10.07
N MET A 261 0.11 5.79 -8.95
CA MET A 261 -1.12 5.17 -8.45
C MET A 261 -2.14 6.22 -8.00
N ILE A 262 -1.71 7.25 -7.27
CA ILE A 262 -2.61 8.35 -6.86
C ILE A 262 -3.17 9.08 -8.08
N ASN A 263 -2.32 9.36 -9.08
CA ASN A 263 -2.75 9.98 -10.32
C ASN A 263 -3.81 9.14 -11.05
N ASP A 264 -3.56 7.83 -11.23
CA ASP A 264 -4.51 6.90 -11.88
C ASP A 264 -5.86 6.88 -11.13
N GLY A 265 -5.84 6.90 -9.79
CA GLY A 265 -7.05 6.98 -8.98
C GLY A 265 -7.81 8.30 -9.12
N LEU A 266 -7.12 9.44 -9.13
CA LEU A 266 -7.73 10.76 -9.34
C LEU A 266 -8.34 10.89 -10.74
N GLU A 267 -7.66 10.41 -11.77
CA GLU A 267 -8.20 10.36 -13.14
C GLU A 267 -9.47 9.51 -13.22
N ALA A 268 -9.44 8.31 -12.61
CA ALA A 268 -10.61 7.42 -12.54
C ALA A 268 -11.78 8.06 -11.78
N ALA A 269 -11.52 8.90 -10.78
CA ALA A 269 -12.52 9.68 -10.04
C ALA A 269 -12.99 10.97 -10.77
N SER A 270 -12.49 11.24 -11.98
CA SER A 270 -12.76 12.46 -12.77
C SER A 270 -12.27 13.75 -12.11
N LEU A 271 -11.13 13.68 -11.40
CA LEU A 271 -10.45 14.79 -10.71
C LEU A 271 -9.14 15.17 -11.41
N ALA A 272 -9.20 15.36 -12.74
CA ALA A 272 -8.03 15.55 -13.61
C ALA A 272 -7.20 16.82 -13.29
N GLU A 273 -7.81 17.87 -12.74
CA GLU A 273 -7.06 19.10 -12.39
C GLU A 273 -6.03 18.82 -11.30
N SER A 274 -6.40 18.08 -10.24
CA SER A 274 -5.48 17.71 -9.16
C SER A 274 -4.41 16.71 -9.63
N SER A 275 -4.71 15.89 -10.65
CA SER A 275 -3.77 14.92 -11.22
C SER A 275 -2.67 15.61 -12.05
N THR A 276 -2.98 16.66 -12.80
CA THR A 276 -2.03 17.35 -13.69
C THR A 276 -0.77 17.81 -12.96
N LYS A 277 -0.93 18.43 -11.79
CA LYS A 277 0.24 18.89 -11.01
C LYS A 277 1.14 17.75 -10.57
N ILE A 278 0.58 16.60 -10.18
CA ILE A 278 1.35 15.41 -9.76
C ILE A 278 2.21 14.90 -10.93
N VAL A 279 1.64 14.87 -12.13
CA VAL A 279 2.36 14.45 -13.35
C VAL A 279 3.48 15.42 -13.68
N ASP A 280 3.18 16.72 -13.72
CA ASP A 280 4.16 17.76 -14.06
C ASP A 280 5.34 17.78 -13.06
N ASP A 281 5.05 17.74 -11.77
CA ASP A 281 6.07 17.67 -10.70
C ASP A 281 6.92 16.39 -10.81
N SER A 282 6.30 15.25 -11.11
CA SER A 282 7.01 13.97 -11.30
C SER A 282 7.93 14.01 -12.52
N LEU A 283 7.46 14.53 -13.64
CA LEU A 283 8.28 14.69 -14.86
C LEU A 283 9.44 15.67 -14.64
N GLN A 284 9.18 16.79 -13.94
CA GLN A 284 10.21 17.76 -13.62
C GLN A 284 11.25 17.17 -12.66
N LEU A 285 10.83 16.37 -11.67
CA LEU A 285 11.72 15.69 -10.75
C LEU A 285 12.66 14.72 -11.48
N ILE A 286 12.11 13.89 -12.37
CA ILE A 286 12.88 12.98 -13.23
C ILE A 286 13.87 13.76 -14.10
N GLY A 287 13.40 14.84 -14.77
CA GLY A 287 14.23 15.65 -15.66
C GLY A 287 15.39 16.38 -14.96
N SER A 288 15.20 16.75 -13.67
CA SER A 288 16.21 17.49 -12.89
C SER A 288 17.17 16.62 -12.09
N SER A 289 16.74 15.43 -11.67
CA SER A 289 17.48 14.60 -10.71
C SER A 289 17.82 13.20 -11.24
N GLY A 290 17.26 12.83 -12.40
CA GLY A 290 17.36 11.48 -12.95
C GLY A 290 16.41 10.51 -12.27
N PHE A 291 16.60 9.24 -12.64
CA PHE A 291 15.77 8.12 -12.14
C PHE A 291 16.51 7.39 -11.04
#